data_4a41af373dca30bf149e94b2d2196d62
#
_entry.id   4a41af373dca30bf149e94b2d2196d62
#
_cell.length_a   1.000
_cell.length_b   1.000
_cell.length_c   1.000
_cell.angle_alpha   90.00
_cell.angle_beta   90.00
_cell.angle_gamma   90.00
#
_symmetry.space_group_name_H-M   'P 1'
#
loop_
_entity.id
_entity.type
_entity.pdbx_description
1 polymer ?
#
loop_
_entity_poly.entity_id
_entity_poly.type
_entity_poly.pdbx_seq_one_letter_code
_entity_poly.pdbx_strand_id
1 'polypeptide(L)'
;MIPSLQNGVTALKSVTEGLQVLGNNIANVGSLGYKSAKAHYSDNFYVHVNKAISGGPNGVSANTVKSAGTGVHVGSISSDFNQGVLENTGLDLDMAIQGEALPNGGGFFEVFDPISEQFFYTRAGAFEATSDGKLVTRDSFRFELQDTNGDHVKIGLLEGESLLARRIENDGKIELVVSKDGEDSLRNSGQIKLVNFRSPQYLRRAGNGYYSNSNGEAGILDNSTPAQGSNGKIKQYALELSNVDLTNEFAMMITHQRAFQAGSRVVTTSDSILSEAVNLKR
;
A
#
# COMPACT_ATOMS: atom_id res chain seq x y z
N MET A 1 -4.25 36.36 14.96
CA MET A 1 -3.71 35.17 15.66
C MET A 1 -2.19 35.25 15.63
N ILE A 2 -1.55 34.90 16.73
CA ILE A 2 -0.08 34.88 16.75
C ILE A 2 0.39 33.75 15.80
N PRO A 3 1.26 34.03 14.81
CA PRO A 3 1.72 33.04 13.85
C PRO A 3 2.34 31.79 14.49
N SER A 4 3.01 31.94 15.64
CA SER A 4 3.59 30.85 16.41
C SER A 4 2.56 29.84 16.92
N LEU A 5 1.41 30.30 17.40
CA LEU A 5 0.31 29.43 17.84
C LEU A 5 -0.25 28.62 16.65
N GLN A 6 -0.47 29.28 15.51
CA GLN A 6 -0.96 28.61 14.30
C GLN A 6 0.03 27.58 13.79
N ASN A 7 1.33 27.89 13.78
CA ASN A 7 2.39 26.94 13.40
C ASN A 7 2.44 25.74 14.37
N GLY A 8 2.26 25.97 15.67
CA GLY A 8 2.17 24.89 16.66
C GLY A 8 0.97 23.98 16.43
N VAL A 9 -0.21 24.54 16.15
CA VAL A 9 -1.42 23.76 15.88
C VAL A 9 -1.31 22.94 14.58
N THR A 10 -0.80 23.53 13.50
CA THR A 10 -0.59 22.80 12.23
C THR A 10 0.44 21.69 12.39
N ALA A 11 1.53 21.93 13.13
CA ALA A 11 2.52 20.91 13.44
C ALA A 11 1.91 19.74 14.24
N LEU A 12 1.12 20.04 15.30
CA LEU A 12 0.42 19.02 16.08
C LEU A 12 -0.51 18.15 15.23
N LYS A 13 -1.31 18.81 14.36
CA LYS A 13 -2.23 18.11 13.45
C LYS A 13 -1.46 17.18 12.51
N SER A 14 -0.44 17.66 11.84
CA SER A 14 0.37 16.89 10.89
C SER A 14 1.09 15.71 11.55
N VAL A 15 1.65 15.93 12.76
CA VAL A 15 2.30 14.86 13.54
C VAL A 15 1.27 13.80 13.95
N THR A 16 0.05 14.19 14.33
CA THR A 16 -1.01 13.24 14.68
C THR A 16 -1.41 12.38 13.49
N GLU A 17 -1.56 12.98 12.30
CA GLU A 17 -1.83 12.25 11.05
C GLU A 17 -0.69 11.26 10.73
N GLY A 18 0.57 11.68 10.91
CA GLY A 18 1.73 10.80 10.76
C GLY A 18 1.72 9.63 11.76
N LEU A 19 1.38 9.88 13.03
CA LEU A 19 1.24 8.83 14.05
C LEU A 19 0.13 7.83 13.71
N GLN A 20 -0.96 8.27 13.10
CA GLN A 20 -2.03 7.37 12.63
C GLN A 20 -1.52 6.42 11.53
N VAL A 21 -0.72 6.93 10.58
CA VAL A 21 -0.12 6.11 9.52
C VAL A 21 0.85 5.08 10.10
N LEU A 22 1.76 5.51 11.00
CA LEU A 22 2.70 4.61 11.70
C LEU A 22 1.97 3.55 12.53
N GLY A 23 0.92 3.95 13.27
CA GLY A 23 0.09 3.03 14.04
C GLY A 23 -0.60 1.99 13.16
N ASN A 24 -1.08 2.38 12.00
CA ASN A 24 -1.69 1.47 11.04
C ASN A 24 -0.65 0.48 10.46
N ASN A 25 0.57 0.94 10.12
CA ASN A 25 1.64 0.05 9.67
C ASN A 25 1.99 -1.00 10.73
N ILE A 26 2.17 -0.57 11.98
CA ILE A 26 2.50 -1.47 13.10
C ILE A 26 1.38 -2.49 13.34
N ALA A 27 0.12 -2.04 13.33
CA ALA A 27 -1.02 -2.93 13.52
C ALA A 27 -1.12 -4.01 12.43
N ASN A 28 -0.66 -3.72 11.21
CA ASN A 28 -0.74 -4.61 10.06
C ASN A 28 0.58 -5.33 9.74
N VAL A 29 1.54 -5.37 10.65
CA VAL A 29 2.81 -6.10 10.42
C VAL A 29 2.59 -7.59 10.19
N GLY A 30 1.60 -8.19 10.85
CA GLY A 30 1.23 -9.60 10.67
C GLY A 30 0.24 -9.87 9.54
N SER A 31 -0.22 -8.84 8.82
CA SER A 31 -1.19 -9.00 7.73
C SER A 31 -0.50 -9.45 6.45
N LEU A 32 -1.00 -10.52 5.82
CA LEU A 32 -0.46 -11.06 4.57
C LEU A 32 -0.58 -10.03 3.43
N GLY A 33 0.51 -9.85 2.69
CA GLY A 33 0.55 -8.95 1.52
C GLY A 33 0.33 -7.47 1.84
N TYR A 34 0.35 -7.07 3.12
CA TYR A 34 0.19 -5.66 3.49
C TYR A 34 1.36 -4.82 2.99
N LYS A 35 1.05 -3.64 2.51
CA LYS A 35 2.03 -2.65 2.03
C LYS A 35 2.03 -1.43 2.94
N SER A 36 3.21 -1.09 3.46
CA SER A 36 3.38 0.05 4.35
C SER A 36 2.96 1.36 3.67
N ALA A 37 2.47 2.29 4.46
CA ALA A 37 2.15 3.63 4.00
C ALA A 37 3.12 4.64 4.62
N LYS A 38 3.45 5.70 3.87
CA LYS A 38 4.30 6.80 4.33
C LYS A 38 3.58 8.12 4.15
N ALA A 39 3.59 8.96 5.18
CA ALA A 39 3.09 10.32 5.11
C ALA A 39 4.18 11.26 4.60
N HIS A 40 3.86 12.07 3.59
CA HIS A 40 4.73 13.11 3.05
C HIS A 40 4.24 14.47 3.52
N TYR A 41 5.15 15.23 4.11
CA TYR A 41 4.86 16.54 4.66
C TYR A 41 5.21 17.63 3.66
N SER A 42 4.36 18.63 3.57
CA SER A 42 4.60 19.84 2.76
C SER A 42 4.45 21.08 3.64
N ASP A 43 5.26 22.08 3.36
CA ASP A 43 5.13 23.37 4.00
C ASP A 43 3.89 24.13 3.48
N ASN A 44 3.33 24.97 4.33
CA ASN A 44 2.23 25.86 3.95
C ASN A 44 2.77 27.10 3.23
N PHE A 45 1.85 27.87 2.60
CA PHE A 45 2.21 29.12 1.95
C PHE A 45 2.89 30.11 2.89
N TYR A 46 3.84 30.85 2.36
CA TYR A 46 4.53 31.91 3.07
C TYR A 46 3.78 33.23 2.95
N VAL A 47 3.70 33.98 4.04
CA VAL A 47 3.22 35.36 4.04
C VAL A 47 4.43 36.27 3.83
N HIS A 48 4.42 37.02 2.75
CA HIS A 48 5.46 38.01 2.46
C HIS A 48 5.17 39.33 3.22
N VAL A 49 6.06 39.67 4.14
CA VAL A 49 5.94 40.89 4.94
C VAL A 49 6.49 42.11 4.21
N ASN A 50 7.59 41.95 3.46
CA ASN A 50 8.19 42.98 2.66
C ASN A 50 8.55 42.48 1.26
N LYS A 51 8.41 43.32 0.23
CA LYS A 51 8.91 43.05 -1.13
C LYS A 51 10.41 43.32 -1.19
N ALA A 52 11.12 42.51 -2.01
CA ALA A 52 12.50 42.82 -2.34
C ALA A 52 12.56 44.17 -3.08
N ILE A 53 13.43 45.03 -2.66
CA ILE A 53 13.74 46.29 -3.35
C ILE A 53 15.20 46.18 -3.81
N SER A 54 15.42 46.23 -5.12
CA SER A 54 16.79 46.30 -5.68
C SER A 54 17.38 47.64 -5.30
N GLY A 55 18.61 47.65 -4.79
CA GLY A 55 19.33 48.87 -4.49
C GLY A 55 19.50 49.70 -5.78
N GLY A 56 18.95 50.93 -5.78
CA GLY A 56 19.08 51.84 -6.90
C GLY A 56 20.33 52.73 -6.75
N PRO A 57 20.76 53.40 -7.85
CA PRO A 57 21.96 54.25 -7.84
C PRO A 57 21.88 55.46 -6.91
N ASN A 58 20.72 55.74 -6.32
CA ASN A 58 20.50 56.89 -5.43
C ASN A 58 20.45 56.54 -3.93
N GLY A 59 21.20 55.53 -3.48
CA GLY A 59 21.37 55.23 -2.05
C GLY A 59 20.21 54.49 -1.40
N VAL A 60 19.28 53.90 -2.17
CA VAL A 60 18.23 53.04 -1.65
C VAL A 60 18.87 51.70 -1.25
N SER A 61 18.88 51.41 0.05
CA SER A 61 19.39 50.14 0.56
C SER A 61 18.60 48.98 -0.03
N ALA A 62 19.34 48.00 -0.56
CA ALA A 62 18.76 46.73 -0.98
C ALA A 62 18.06 46.07 0.23
N ASN A 63 16.81 45.73 0.09
CA ASN A 63 16.04 45.05 1.13
C ASN A 63 15.74 43.62 0.68
N THR A 64 16.02 42.67 1.55
CA THR A 64 15.72 41.24 1.27
C THR A 64 14.24 40.94 1.53
N VAL A 65 13.70 39.98 0.80
CA VAL A 65 12.33 39.47 1.04
C VAL A 65 12.25 38.95 2.48
N LYS A 66 11.31 39.46 3.25
CA LYS A 66 10.97 38.93 4.56
C LYS A 66 9.68 38.13 4.44
N SER A 67 9.77 36.81 4.56
CA SER A 67 8.64 35.90 4.51
C SER A 67 8.50 35.15 5.84
N ALA A 68 7.27 34.97 6.28
CA ALA A 68 6.92 34.19 7.46
C ALA A 68 6.18 32.91 7.01
N GLY A 69 6.65 31.75 7.45
CA GLY A 69 5.98 30.46 7.20
C GLY A 69 4.70 30.32 8.04
N THR A 70 3.70 29.62 7.53
CA THR A 70 2.40 29.39 8.18
C THR A 70 2.22 27.96 8.69
N GLY A 71 3.31 27.17 8.73
CA GLY A 71 3.34 25.82 9.29
C GLY A 71 3.45 24.73 8.22
N VAL A 72 2.99 23.54 8.57
CA VAL A 72 3.14 22.28 7.80
C VAL A 72 1.79 21.55 7.70
N HIS A 73 1.59 20.78 6.65
CA HIS A 73 0.47 19.85 6.51
C HIS A 73 0.94 18.53 5.89
N VAL A 74 0.15 17.46 6.02
CA VAL A 74 0.37 16.21 5.29
C VAL A 74 -0.13 16.43 3.85
N GLY A 75 0.79 16.47 2.90
CA GLY A 75 0.49 16.68 1.49
C GLY A 75 -0.06 15.44 0.80
N SER A 76 0.49 14.26 1.14
CA SER A 76 0.03 12.98 0.61
C SER A 76 0.40 11.82 1.53
N ILE A 77 -0.32 10.71 1.38
CA ILE A 77 0.01 9.42 1.99
C ILE A 77 0.16 8.43 0.85
N SER A 78 1.38 7.93 0.64
CA SER A 78 1.69 6.96 -0.40
C SER A 78 1.93 5.57 0.17
N SER A 79 1.52 4.53 -0.57
CA SER A 79 1.84 3.14 -0.24
C SER A 79 3.17 2.74 -0.86
N ASP A 80 3.96 1.97 -0.13
CA ASP A 80 5.20 1.38 -0.62
C ASP A 80 4.90 -0.05 -1.12
N PHE A 81 4.92 -0.24 -2.43
CA PHE A 81 4.60 -1.51 -3.08
C PHE A 81 5.81 -2.44 -3.25
N ASN A 82 6.94 -2.13 -2.63
CA ASN A 82 8.07 -3.06 -2.60
C ASN A 82 7.66 -4.41 -2.02
N GLN A 83 8.32 -5.46 -2.49
CA GLN A 83 8.06 -6.81 -2.04
C GLN A 83 8.41 -6.98 -0.56
N GLY A 84 7.53 -7.69 0.16
CA GLY A 84 7.78 -8.15 1.54
C GLY A 84 8.58 -9.45 1.57
N VAL A 85 8.82 -9.97 2.76
CA VAL A 85 9.49 -11.27 2.93
C VAL A 85 8.56 -12.38 2.49
N LEU A 86 9.10 -13.38 1.75
CA LEU A 86 8.37 -14.56 1.34
C LEU A 86 8.59 -15.67 2.37
N GLU A 87 7.52 -16.08 3.02
CA GLU A 87 7.50 -17.19 3.99
C GLU A 87 6.98 -18.46 3.33
N ASN A 88 7.65 -19.61 3.53
CA ASN A 88 7.21 -20.89 3.01
C ASN A 88 6.22 -21.53 3.99
N THR A 89 5.00 -21.80 3.52
CA THR A 89 3.89 -22.35 4.33
C THR A 89 3.72 -23.87 4.13
N GLY A 90 4.23 -24.43 3.03
CA GLY A 90 4.04 -25.82 2.67
C GLY A 90 2.63 -26.19 2.22
N LEU A 91 1.73 -25.23 2.04
CA LEU A 91 0.38 -25.47 1.52
C LEU A 91 0.36 -25.29 0.01
N ASP A 92 -0.29 -26.21 -0.71
CA ASP A 92 -0.27 -26.31 -2.19
C ASP A 92 -0.83 -25.08 -2.90
N LEU A 93 -1.85 -24.44 -2.29
CA LEU A 93 -2.59 -23.33 -2.87
C LEU A 93 -2.11 -21.97 -2.34
N ASP A 94 -1.12 -21.95 -1.45
CA ASP A 94 -0.48 -20.72 -1.04
C ASP A 94 0.52 -20.27 -2.10
N MET A 95 0.37 -19.06 -2.57
CA MET A 95 1.15 -18.51 -3.66
C MET A 95 1.68 -17.11 -3.31
N ALA A 96 2.91 -16.85 -3.70
CA ALA A 96 3.50 -15.52 -3.58
C ALA A 96 4.02 -15.03 -4.92
N ILE A 97 3.98 -13.71 -5.12
CA ILE A 97 4.56 -13.09 -6.30
C ILE A 97 6.01 -12.75 -6.00
N GLN A 98 6.95 -13.34 -6.74
CA GLN A 98 8.37 -13.04 -6.65
C GLN A 98 8.75 -12.00 -7.71
N GLY A 99 8.97 -10.77 -7.30
CA GLY A 99 9.26 -9.65 -8.20
C GLY A 99 10.10 -8.55 -7.55
N GLU A 100 11.04 -8.91 -6.64
CA GLU A 100 11.83 -7.94 -5.86
C GLU A 100 12.60 -6.94 -6.74
N ALA A 101 13.13 -7.38 -7.88
CA ALA A 101 13.84 -6.54 -8.83
C ALA A 101 12.93 -5.84 -9.85
N LEU A 102 11.62 -6.09 -9.80
CA LEU A 102 10.67 -5.55 -10.78
C LEU A 102 9.95 -4.31 -10.23
N PRO A 103 9.53 -3.40 -11.11
CA PRO A 103 8.71 -2.27 -10.69
C PRO A 103 7.47 -2.75 -9.92
N ASN A 104 7.16 -2.07 -8.83
CA ASN A 104 6.00 -2.36 -7.99
C ASN A 104 5.95 -3.79 -7.44
N GLY A 105 7.10 -4.45 -7.28
CA GLY A 105 7.22 -5.80 -6.74
C GLY A 105 6.60 -6.90 -7.62
N GLY A 106 6.37 -6.66 -8.92
CA GLY A 106 5.95 -7.68 -9.89
C GLY A 106 4.44 -7.87 -10.08
N GLY A 107 3.58 -6.93 -9.65
CA GLY A 107 2.13 -6.94 -9.93
C GLY A 107 1.25 -7.48 -8.79
N PHE A 108 0.02 -7.81 -9.08
CA PHE A 108 -1.04 -8.21 -8.12
C PHE A 108 -1.82 -9.39 -8.69
N PHE A 109 -2.37 -10.22 -7.83
CA PHE A 109 -3.42 -11.17 -8.20
C PHE A 109 -4.71 -10.42 -8.48
N GLU A 110 -5.37 -10.72 -9.60
CA GLU A 110 -6.70 -10.22 -9.90
C GLU A 110 -7.75 -11.20 -9.36
N VAL A 111 -8.66 -10.69 -8.55
CA VAL A 111 -9.74 -11.44 -7.96
C VAL A 111 -11.07 -10.76 -8.27
N PHE A 112 -12.12 -11.55 -8.44
CA PHE A 112 -13.46 -11.10 -8.80
C PHE A 112 -14.42 -11.31 -7.63
N ASP A 113 -15.18 -10.28 -7.31
CA ASP A 113 -16.27 -10.37 -6.36
C ASP A 113 -17.56 -10.74 -7.07
N PRO A 114 -18.12 -11.94 -6.82
CA PRO A 114 -19.36 -12.39 -7.48
C PRO A 114 -20.61 -11.61 -7.02
N ILE A 115 -20.52 -10.86 -5.91
CA ILE A 115 -21.68 -10.13 -5.36
C ILE A 115 -21.75 -8.73 -5.98
N SER A 116 -20.63 -8.00 -6.03
CA SER A 116 -20.59 -6.63 -6.56
C SER A 116 -20.20 -6.56 -8.03
N GLU A 117 -19.87 -7.69 -8.66
CA GLU A 117 -19.39 -7.80 -10.06
C GLU A 117 -18.18 -6.88 -10.33
N GLN A 118 -17.27 -6.74 -9.34
CA GLN A 118 -16.10 -5.87 -9.42
C GLN A 118 -14.81 -6.67 -9.31
N PHE A 119 -13.77 -6.14 -9.96
CA PHE A 119 -12.43 -6.67 -9.85
C PHE A 119 -11.67 -5.98 -8.73
N PHE A 120 -10.99 -6.80 -7.93
CA PHE A 120 -10.07 -6.35 -6.88
C PHE A 120 -8.68 -6.92 -7.14
N TYR A 121 -7.69 -6.28 -6.57
CA TYR A 121 -6.29 -6.63 -6.72
C TYR A 121 -5.70 -6.89 -5.35
N THR A 122 -4.98 -8.00 -5.19
CA THR A 122 -4.39 -8.35 -3.89
C THR A 122 -2.98 -8.90 -4.03
N ARG A 123 -2.19 -8.78 -2.95
CA ARG A 123 -0.90 -9.45 -2.76
C ARG A 123 -1.01 -10.66 -1.85
N ALA A 124 -2.11 -10.80 -1.13
CA ALA A 124 -2.36 -11.97 -0.31
C ALA A 124 -2.65 -13.17 -1.21
N GLY A 125 -1.76 -14.14 -1.22
CA GLY A 125 -1.86 -15.34 -2.05
C GLY A 125 -2.38 -16.55 -1.31
N ALA A 126 -3.12 -16.38 -0.21
CA ALA A 126 -3.75 -17.46 0.52
C ALA A 126 -5.07 -17.84 -0.14
N PHE A 127 -5.06 -18.90 -0.95
CA PHE A 127 -6.23 -19.38 -1.67
C PHE A 127 -6.71 -20.73 -1.14
N GLU A 128 -7.96 -21.06 -1.41
CA GLU A 128 -8.55 -22.35 -1.16
C GLU A 128 -9.44 -22.78 -2.34
N ALA A 129 -9.63 -24.09 -2.50
CA ALA A 129 -10.54 -24.64 -3.51
C ALA A 129 -11.93 -24.84 -2.91
N THR A 130 -12.95 -24.33 -3.60
CA THR A 130 -14.35 -24.57 -3.25
C THR A 130 -14.81 -25.94 -3.73
N SER A 131 -15.94 -26.46 -3.21
CA SER A 131 -16.58 -27.71 -3.69
C SER A 131 -16.80 -27.74 -5.21
N ASP A 132 -17.04 -26.58 -5.82
CA ASP A 132 -17.23 -26.40 -7.26
C ASP A 132 -15.90 -26.38 -8.04
N GLY A 133 -14.78 -26.53 -7.34
CA GLY A 133 -13.45 -26.51 -7.90
C GLY A 133 -12.91 -25.11 -8.27
N LYS A 134 -13.57 -24.02 -7.88
CA LYS A 134 -13.07 -22.67 -8.07
C LYS A 134 -12.04 -22.32 -7.02
N LEU A 135 -10.99 -21.58 -7.41
CA LEU A 135 -10.05 -20.98 -6.46
C LEU A 135 -10.61 -19.67 -5.90
N VAL A 136 -10.75 -19.63 -4.58
CA VAL A 136 -11.22 -18.43 -3.85
C VAL A 136 -10.21 -18.02 -2.79
N THR A 137 -10.24 -16.76 -2.40
CA THR A 137 -9.43 -16.27 -1.28
C THR A 137 -9.90 -16.88 0.04
N ARG A 138 -8.96 -17.22 0.94
CA ARG A 138 -9.23 -17.87 2.24
C ARG A 138 -9.85 -16.94 3.27
N ASP A 139 -10.16 -15.72 2.91
CA ASP A 139 -10.80 -14.75 3.77
C ASP A 139 -12.35 -14.84 3.76
N SER A 140 -13.00 -13.96 4.53
CA SER A 140 -14.46 -13.92 4.64
C SER A 140 -15.17 -13.51 3.35
N PHE A 141 -14.49 -12.86 2.42
CA PHE A 141 -15.08 -12.36 1.17
C PHE A 141 -15.14 -13.44 0.09
N ARG A 142 -14.21 -14.42 0.10
CA ARG A 142 -14.17 -15.54 -0.84
C ARG A 142 -14.20 -15.10 -2.31
N PHE A 143 -13.40 -14.10 -2.65
CA PHE A 143 -13.29 -13.61 -4.02
C PHE A 143 -12.64 -14.66 -4.93
N GLU A 144 -13.14 -14.76 -6.15
CA GLU A 144 -12.73 -15.78 -7.12
C GLU A 144 -11.46 -15.32 -7.88
N LEU A 145 -10.42 -16.18 -7.93
CA LEU A 145 -9.18 -15.90 -8.67
C LEU A 145 -9.42 -15.97 -10.18
N GLN A 146 -8.89 -14.99 -10.91
CA GLN A 146 -9.07 -14.87 -12.36
C GLN A 146 -7.94 -15.55 -13.15
N ASP A 147 -8.33 -16.11 -14.29
CA ASP A 147 -7.43 -16.64 -15.32
C ASP A 147 -7.05 -15.54 -16.33
N THR A 148 -5.97 -15.76 -17.08
CA THR A 148 -5.53 -14.87 -18.19
C THR A 148 -6.58 -14.70 -19.29
N ASN A 149 -7.50 -15.65 -19.44
CA ASN A 149 -8.62 -15.57 -20.41
C ASN A 149 -9.81 -14.75 -19.90
N GLY A 150 -9.79 -14.30 -18.64
CA GLY A 150 -10.91 -13.58 -18.02
C GLY A 150 -11.98 -14.49 -17.41
N ASP A 151 -11.72 -15.80 -17.35
CA ASP A 151 -12.55 -16.77 -16.66
C ASP A 151 -12.05 -17.00 -15.23
N HIS A 152 -12.84 -17.68 -14.43
CA HIS A 152 -12.43 -18.08 -13.09
C HIS A 152 -11.50 -19.30 -13.15
N VAL A 153 -10.43 -19.31 -12.37
CA VAL A 153 -9.56 -20.47 -12.25
C VAL A 153 -10.33 -21.62 -11.60
N LYS A 154 -10.43 -22.75 -12.33
CA LYS A 154 -11.13 -23.97 -11.89
C LYS A 154 -10.18 -25.13 -11.73
N ILE A 155 -10.12 -25.67 -10.54
CA ILE A 155 -9.39 -26.91 -10.22
C ILE A 155 -10.37 -28.09 -10.07
N GLY A 156 -11.43 -28.11 -10.87
CA GLY A 156 -12.46 -29.15 -10.81
C GLY A 156 -11.93 -30.52 -11.27
N LEU A 157 -12.21 -31.57 -10.49
CA LEU A 157 -11.99 -32.96 -10.91
C LEU A 157 -13.16 -33.40 -11.81
N LEU A 158 -12.85 -34.20 -12.84
CA LEU A 158 -13.88 -34.89 -13.63
C LEU A 158 -14.34 -36.15 -12.87
N GLU A 159 -15.53 -36.65 -13.23
CA GLU A 159 -16.06 -37.87 -12.63
C GLU A 159 -15.07 -39.05 -12.79
N GLY A 160 -14.73 -39.67 -11.66
CA GLY A 160 -13.81 -40.82 -11.62
C GLY A 160 -12.32 -40.46 -11.55
N GLU A 161 -11.96 -39.17 -11.43
CA GLU A 161 -10.59 -38.73 -11.21
C GLU A 161 -10.29 -38.57 -9.72
N SER A 162 -9.12 -39.04 -9.28
CA SER A 162 -8.56 -38.74 -7.96
C SER A 162 -7.39 -37.81 -8.12
N LEU A 163 -7.38 -36.75 -7.27
CA LEU A 163 -6.31 -35.76 -7.25
C LEU A 163 -5.12 -36.30 -6.45
N LEU A 164 -3.96 -36.43 -7.08
CA LEU A 164 -2.71 -36.78 -6.41
C LEU A 164 -1.92 -35.57 -5.95
N ALA A 165 -1.75 -34.60 -6.82
CA ALA A 165 -1.01 -33.38 -6.51
C ALA A 165 -1.47 -32.17 -7.34
N ARG A 166 -1.22 -30.98 -6.82
CA ARG A 166 -1.39 -29.70 -7.54
C ARG A 166 -0.02 -29.06 -7.68
N ARG A 167 0.33 -28.70 -8.89
CA ARG A 167 1.57 -28.00 -9.18
C ARG A 167 1.24 -26.67 -9.83
N ILE A 168 1.86 -25.62 -9.33
CA ILE A 168 1.75 -24.28 -9.91
C ILE A 168 3.14 -23.90 -10.40
N GLU A 169 3.25 -23.67 -11.70
CA GLU A 169 4.51 -23.26 -12.31
C GLU A 169 4.80 -21.79 -12.08
N ASN A 170 6.05 -21.38 -12.27
CA ASN A 170 6.48 -20.00 -12.10
C ASN A 170 5.78 -19.02 -13.07
N ASP A 171 5.29 -19.51 -14.20
CA ASP A 171 4.51 -18.76 -15.19
C ASP A 171 3.00 -18.72 -14.87
N GLY A 172 2.61 -19.25 -13.72
CA GLY A 172 1.24 -19.24 -13.24
C GLY A 172 0.34 -20.34 -13.80
N LYS A 173 0.85 -21.27 -14.61
CA LYS A 173 0.09 -22.44 -15.06
C LYS A 173 -0.17 -23.39 -13.91
N ILE A 174 -1.41 -23.86 -13.84
CA ILE A 174 -1.87 -24.80 -12.84
C ILE A 174 -1.96 -26.17 -13.47
N GLU A 175 -1.08 -27.08 -13.06
CA GLU A 175 -1.05 -28.48 -13.46
C GLU A 175 -1.63 -29.35 -12.34
N LEU A 176 -2.62 -30.14 -12.69
CA LEU A 176 -3.21 -31.13 -11.81
C LEU A 176 -2.63 -32.49 -12.18
N VAL A 177 -2.04 -33.19 -11.21
CA VAL A 177 -1.69 -34.59 -11.34
C VAL A 177 -2.91 -35.38 -10.90
N VAL A 178 -3.62 -35.97 -11.85
CA VAL A 178 -4.84 -36.74 -11.61
C VAL A 178 -4.59 -38.20 -11.97
N SER A 179 -5.08 -39.11 -11.14
CA SER A 179 -5.09 -40.55 -11.44
C SER A 179 -6.49 -40.98 -11.85
N LYS A 180 -6.60 -41.61 -13.00
CA LYS A 180 -7.81 -42.24 -13.51
C LYS A 180 -7.50 -43.65 -13.91
N ASP A 181 -8.24 -44.62 -13.38
CA ASP A 181 -8.06 -46.04 -13.65
C ASP A 181 -6.63 -46.61 -13.43
N GLY A 182 -5.85 -45.94 -12.54
CA GLY A 182 -4.48 -46.32 -12.20
C GLY A 182 -3.40 -45.73 -13.11
N GLU A 183 -3.76 -44.87 -14.07
CA GLU A 183 -2.83 -44.09 -14.88
C GLU A 183 -2.78 -42.63 -14.42
N ASP A 184 -1.56 -42.15 -14.18
CA ASP A 184 -1.31 -40.77 -13.79
C ASP A 184 -1.24 -39.89 -15.04
N SER A 185 -2.06 -38.84 -15.10
CA SER A 185 -2.07 -37.87 -16.18
C SER A 185 -1.93 -36.45 -15.67
N LEU A 186 -1.23 -35.61 -16.44
CA LEU A 186 -1.11 -34.18 -16.20
C LEU A 186 -2.20 -33.46 -16.96
N ARG A 187 -3.00 -32.65 -16.23
CA ARG A 187 -4.02 -31.81 -16.82
C ARG A 187 -3.76 -30.33 -16.50
N ASN A 188 -3.71 -29.50 -17.53
CA ASN A 188 -3.65 -28.06 -17.37
C ASN A 188 -5.05 -27.53 -17.01
N SER A 189 -5.14 -26.76 -15.93
CA SER A 189 -6.39 -26.24 -15.37
C SER A 189 -6.58 -24.73 -15.57
N GLY A 190 -5.65 -24.08 -16.26
CA GLY A 190 -5.66 -22.64 -16.52
C GLY A 190 -4.36 -21.96 -16.11
N GLN A 191 -4.28 -20.64 -16.31
CA GLN A 191 -3.12 -19.85 -15.99
C GLN A 191 -3.55 -18.62 -15.17
N ILE A 192 -2.96 -18.44 -14.00
CA ILE A 192 -3.28 -17.35 -13.07
C ILE A 192 -2.96 -16.01 -13.72
N LYS A 193 -3.85 -15.06 -13.59
CA LYS A 193 -3.66 -13.70 -14.07
C LYS A 193 -2.94 -12.84 -13.03
N LEU A 194 -1.86 -12.19 -13.45
CA LEU A 194 -1.20 -11.12 -12.71
C LEU A 194 -1.37 -9.81 -13.44
N VAL A 195 -1.75 -8.78 -12.70
CA VAL A 195 -1.91 -7.43 -13.25
C VAL A 195 -0.88 -6.51 -12.61
N ASN A 196 -0.11 -5.83 -13.45
CA ASN A 196 0.81 -4.78 -13.00
C ASN A 196 0.27 -3.41 -13.41
N PHE A 197 0.53 -2.41 -12.58
CA PHE A 197 0.08 -1.04 -12.79
C PHE A 197 1.26 -0.13 -13.06
N ARG A 198 1.05 0.86 -13.94
CA ARG A 198 2.05 1.89 -14.21
C ARG A 198 2.27 2.79 -13.00
N SER A 199 1.19 3.10 -12.30
CA SER A 199 1.18 3.99 -11.13
C SER A 199 0.31 3.43 -10.01
N PRO A 200 0.79 2.44 -9.24
CA PRO A 200 -0.01 1.78 -8.21
C PRO A 200 -0.39 2.69 -7.04
N GLN A 201 0.22 3.88 -6.93
CA GLN A 201 -0.15 4.87 -5.92
C GLN A 201 -1.59 5.37 -6.07
N TYR A 202 -2.20 5.24 -7.26
CA TYR A 202 -3.61 5.61 -7.52
C TYR A 202 -4.59 4.48 -7.18
N LEU A 203 -4.10 3.31 -6.78
CA LEU A 203 -4.96 2.24 -6.29
C LEU A 203 -5.57 2.63 -4.95
N ARG A 204 -6.89 2.48 -4.85
CA ARG A 204 -7.62 2.71 -3.59
C ARG A 204 -7.59 1.44 -2.75
N ARG A 205 -7.28 1.57 -1.47
CA ARG A 205 -7.40 0.48 -0.51
C ARG A 205 -8.88 0.20 -0.23
N ALA A 206 -9.34 -1.01 -0.49
CA ALA A 206 -10.71 -1.45 -0.24
C ALA A 206 -10.87 -2.15 1.13
N GLY A 207 -9.77 -2.33 1.86
CA GLY A 207 -9.73 -3.11 3.10
C GLY A 207 -9.24 -4.54 2.88
N ASN A 208 -8.90 -5.24 3.95
CA ASN A 208 -8.48 -6.66 3.93
C ASN A 208 -7.32 -7.00 2.96
N GLY A 209 -6.45 -6.03 2.65
CA GLY A 209 -5.37 -6.24 1.67
C GLY A 209 -5.81 -6.16 0.20
N TYR A 210 -7.05 -5.73 -0.06
CA TYR A 210 -7.56 -5.52 -1.41
C TYR A 210 -7.40 -4.08 -1.87
N TYR A 211 -7.15 -3.95 -3.17
CA TYR A 211 -7.03 -2.68 -3.87
C TYR A 211 -8.06 -2.63 -5.01
N SER A 212 -8.63 -1.47 -5.27
CA SER A 212 -9.53 -1.26 -6.41
C SER A 212 -8.98 -0.19 -7.35
N ASN A 213 -9.20 -0.36 -8.65
CA ASN A 213 -8.86 0.59 -9.71
C ASN A 213 -10.15 1.12 -10.36
N SER A 214 -11.09 1.61 -9.54
CA SER A 214 -12.43 2.01 -9.99
C SER A 214 -12.42 3.11 -11.07
N ASN A 215 -11.42 3.97 -11.07
CA ASN A 215 -11.32 5.10 -12.00
C ASN A 215 -10.36 4.84 -13.18
N GLY A 216 -9.66 3.69 -13.21
CA GLY A 216 -8.68 3.39 -14.24
C GLY A 216 -7.39 4.21 -14.18
N GLU A 217 -7.23 5.08 -13.17
CA GLU A 217 -6.11 6.03 -13.05
C GLU A 217 -4.76 5.35 -12.82
N ALA A 218 -4.75 4.16 -12.23
CA ALA A 218 -3.52 3.41 -11.98
C ALA A 218 -2.85 2.92 -13.29
N GLY A 219 -3.60 2.86 -14.41
CA GLY A 219 -3.11 2.44 -15.73
C GLY A 219 -2.63 0.98 -15.72
N ILE A 220 -3.47 0.05 -16.15
CA ILE A 220 -3.10 -1.37 -16.28
C ILE A 220 -2.07 -1.50 -17.42
N LEU A 221 -0.97 -2.22 -17.16
CA LEU A 221 -0.03 -2.64 -18.19
C LEU A 221 -0.59 -3.86 -18.91
N ASP A 222 -0.42 -3.93 -20.24
CA ASP A 222 -1.07 -4.95 -21.12
C ASP A 222 -0.64 -6.40 -20.86
N ASN A 223 0.26 -6.65 -19.93
CA ASN A 223 0.83 -7.98 -19.69
C ASN A 223 0.15 -8.62 -18.47
N SER A 224 -0.75 -9.58 -18.74
CA SER A 224 -1.50 -10.28 -17.71
C SER A 224 -0.90 -11.65 -17.33
N THR A 225 0.15 -12.11 -18.03
CA THR A 225 0.80 -13.39 -17.74
C THR A 225 1.93 -13.23 -16.73
N PRO A 226 2.03 -14.14 -15.71
CA PRO A 226 3.16 -14.18 -14.80
C PRO A 226 4.49 -14.44 -15.53
N ALA A 227 5.59 -14.04 -14.92
CA ALA A 227 6.95 -14.21 -15.44
C ALA A 227 7.23 -13.55 -16.80
N GLN A 228 6.36 -12.67 -17.29
CA GLN A 228 6.53 -11.93 -18.54
C GLN A 228 6.53 -10.41 -18.31
N GLY A 229 7.38 -9.70 -19.04
CA GLY A 229 7.47 -8.24 -18.99
C GLY A 229 7.79 -7.73 -17.59
N SER A 230 6.89 -6.94 -17.02
CA SER A 230 6.99 -6.38 -15.67
C SER A 230 6.31 -7.22 -14.59
N ASN A 231 5.73 -8.36 -14.94
CA ASN A 231 5.09 -9.26 -13.98
C ASN A 231 6.10 -10.19 -13.32
N GLY A 232 5.92 -10.40 -12.02
CA GLY A 232 6.71 -11.33 -11.22
C GLY A 232 6.41 -12.79 -11.55
N LYS A 233 7.26 -13.66 -11.01
CA LYS A 233 7.05 -15.11 -11.05
C LYS A 233 6.15 -15.52 -9.90
N ILE A 234 5.32 -16.52 -10.10
CA ILE A 234 4.56 -17.14 -9.01
C ILE A 234 5.43 -18.18 -8.33
N LYS A 235 5.51 -18.08 -7.01
CA LYS A 235 6.18 -19.06 -6.16
C LYS A 235 5.11 -19.80 -5.37
N GLN A 236 4.96 -21.09 -5.61
CA GLN A 236 4.08 -21.97 -4.86
C GLN A 236 4.62 -22.26 -3.47
N TYR A 237 3.76 -22.65 -2.54
CA TYR A 237 4.05 -22.97 -1.12
C TYR A 237 4.56 -21.79 -0.30
N ALA A 238 4.31 -20.57 -0.75
CA ALA A 238 4.81 -19.38 -0.07
C ALA A 238 3.74 -18.30 0.01
N LEU A 239 3.81 -17.48 1.06
CA LEU A 239 3.00 -16.28 1.23
C LEU A 239 3.90 -15.05 1.37
N GLU A 240 3.43 -13.93 0.87
CA GLU A 240 4.11 -12.65 1.08
C GLU A 240 3.66 -12.03 2.40
N LEU A 241 4.62 -11.79 3.30
CA LEU A 241 4.41 -11.06 4.53
C LEU A 241 4.35 -9.55 4.28
N SER A 242 3.94 -8.80 5.30
CA SER A 242 4.01 -7.34 5.28
C SER A 242 5.44 -6.86 5.03
N ASN A 243 5.59 -5.74 4.31
CA ASN A 243 6.89 -5.07 4.11
C ASN A 243 7.20 -4.02 5.20
N VAL A 244 6.52 -4.09 6.35
CA VAL A 244 6.70 -3.18 7.49
C VAL A 244 7.92 -3.61 8.31
N ASP A 245 8.86 -2.69 8.50
CA ASP A 245 9.97 -2.85 9.44
C ASP A 245 9.60 -2.24 10.80
N LEU A 246 9.31 -3.09 11.78
CA LEU A 246 8.93 -2.67 13.14
C LEU A 246 9.95 -1.76 13.79
N THR A 247 11.25 -2.02 13.59
CA THR A 247 12.32 -1.24 14.22
C THR A 247 12.28 0.20 13.73
N ASN A 248 12.13 0.38 12.42
CA ASN A 248 12.04 1.68 11.80
C ASN A 248 10.74 2.41 12.19
N GLU A 249 9.60 1.71 12.16
CA GLU A 249 8.29 2.28 12.54
C GLU A 249 8.29 2.76 14.01
N PHE A 250 8.86 1.97 14.94
CA PHE A 250 8.97 2.41 16.34
C PHE A 250 9.92 3.59 16.53
N ALA A 251 11.05 3.63 15.80
CA ALA A 251 11.95 4.77 15.85
C ALA A 251 11.27 6.06 15.34
N MET A 252 10.53 5.95 14.24
CA MET A 252 9.71 7.04 13.71
C MET A 252 8.61 7.45 14.69
N MET A 253 7.93 6.50 15.32
CA MET A 253 6.89 6.78 16.31
C MET A 253 7.44 7.59 17.49
N ILE A 254 8.61 7.23 18.04
CA ILE A 254 9.25 7.98 19.11
C ILE A 254 9.58 9.40 18.65
N THR A 255 10.07 9.55 17.43
CA THR A 255 10.41 10.86 16.87
C THR A 255 9.15 11.74 16.75
N HIS A 256 8.04 11.17 16.24
CA HIS A 256 6.77 11.87 16.14
C HIS A 256 6.17 12.21 17.51
N GLN A 257 6.28 11.32 18.51
CA GLN A 257 5.84 11.62 19.88
C GLN A 257 6.62 12.80 20.49
N ARG A 258 7.94 12.84 20.27
CA ARG A 258 8.77 13.97 20.72
C ARG A 258 8.41 15.26 19.97
N ALA A 259 8.15 15.18 18.66
CA ALA A 259 7.69 16.33 17.88
C ALA A 259 6.33 16.85 18.37
N PHE A 260 5.41 15.94 18.72
CA PHE A 260 4.12 16.30 19.33
C PHE A 260 4.30 17.03 20.66
N GLN A 261 5.16 16.53 21.54
CA GLN A 261 5.47 17.17 22.82
C GLN A 261 6.09 18.57 22.62
N ALA A 262 6.99 18.71 21.64
CA ALA A 262 7.58 20.00 21.31
C ALA A 262 6.53 20.98 20.79
N GLY A 263 5.68 20.56 19.86
CA GLY A 263 4.58 21.36 19.32
C GLY A 263 3.57 21.80 20.42
N SER A 264 3.23 20.92 21.35
CA SER A 264 2.37 21.23 22.48
C SER A 264 2.99 22.31 23.39
N ARG A 265 4.30 22.26 23.65
CA ARG A 265 5.00 23.30 24.40
C ARG A 265 4.97 24.65 23.67
N VAL A 266 5.10 24.68 22.34
CA VAL A 266 4.99 25.92 21.56
C VAL A 266 3.58 26.53 21.73
N VAL A 267 2.54 25.71 21.70
CA VAL A 267 1.15 26.18 21.90
C VAL A 267 0.96 26.74 23.32
N THR A 268 1.39 26.01 24.36
CA THR A 268 1.24 26.46 25.76
C THR A 268 2.03 27.74 26.07
N THR A 269 3.28 27.84 25.57
CA THR A 269 4.07 29.08 25.75
C THR A 269 3.48 30.25 24.99
N SER A 270 2.91 30.04 23.80
CA SER A 270 2.22 31.07 23.03
C SER A 270 0.96 31.56 23.74
N ASP A 271 0.21 30.66 24.38
CA ASP A 271 -0.98 31.02 25.18
C ASP A 271 -0.60 31.81 26.44
N SER A 272 0.48 31.42 27.15
CA SER A 272 0.99 32.16 28.29
C SER A 272 1.40 33.59 27.92
N ILE A 273 2.11 33.77 26.80
CA ILE A 273 2.49 35.12 26.28
C ILE A 273 1.24 35.94 25.94
N LEU A 274 0.23 35.31 25.33
CA LEU A 274 -1.04 36.00 25.05
C LEU A 274 -1.75 36.45 26.32
N SER A 275 -1.83 35.60 27.33
CA SER A 275 -2.45 35.89 28.61
C SER A 275 -1.74 37.08 29.30
N GLU A 276 -0.39 37.07 29.27
CA GLU A 276 0.41 38.14 29.85
C GLU A 276 0.24 39.47 29.08
N ALA A 277 0.20 39.42 27.74
CA ALA A 277 -0.05 40.58 26.89
C ALA A 277 -1.45 41.19 27.10
N VAL A 278 -2.46 40.36 27.35
CA VAL A 278 -3.82 40.83 27.67
C VAL A 278 -3.87 41.48 29.06
N ASN A 279 -3.15 40.92 30.05
CA ASN A 279 -3.09 41.49 31.40
C ASN A 279 -2.33 42.82 31.46
N LEU A 280 -1.32 43.02 30.58
CA LEU A 280 -0.61 44.29 30.48
C LEU A 280 -1.45 45.43 29.89
N LYS A 281 -2.57 45.13 29.25
CA LYS A 281 -3.49 46.11 28.66
C LYS A 281 -4.56 46.61 29.64
N ARG A 282 -4.62 46.02 30.86
CA ARG A 282 -5.44 46.50 31.97
C ARG A 282 -4.65 47.42 32.86
#